data_79f6d801515a9da6bae6a4ed7569d5cf
#
_entry.id   79f6d801515a9da6bae6a4ed7569d5cf
#
_cell.length_a   1.000
_cell.length_b   1.000
_cell.length_c   1.000
_cell.angle_alpha   90.00
_cell.angle_beta   90.00
_cell.angle_gamma   90.00
#
_symmetry.space_group_name_H-M   'P 1'
#
loop_
_entity.id
_entity.type
_entity.pdbx_description
1 polymer ?
#
loop_
_entity_poly.entity_id
_entity_poly.type
_entity_poly.pdbx_seq_one_letter_code
_entity_poly.pdbx_strand_id
1 'polypeptide(L)'
;MMKIGFIGLGNMGGSLARLVAQDGRFRSELLLANRSRDKAEKIAAEVGGQPVSNKEVFAQAEVIFLGIKPAQFADLLAEYQEVLEKRESLLLISMA
;
A
#
# COMPACT_ATOMS: atom_id res chain seq x y z
N MET A 1 -9.62 0.69 13.72
CA MET A 1 -8.27 0.15 13.63
C MET A 1 -7.57 0.71 12.40
N MET A 2 -6.27 0.96 12.52
CA MET A 2 -5.49 1.56 11.45
C MET A 2 -5.24 0.58 10.31
N LYS A 3 -5.52 0.97 9.08
CA LYS A 3 -5.19 0.19 7.90
C LYS A 3 -3.92 0.76 7.27
N ILE A 4 -2.99 -0.11 6.98
CA ILE A 4 -1.71 0.26 6.39
C ILE A 4 -1.66 -0.28 4.97
N GLY A 5 -1.41 0.61 4.02
CA GLY A 5 -1.37 0.25 2.61
C GLY A 5 0.05 0.26 2.04
N PHE A 6 0.26 -0.58 1.06
CA PHE A 6 1.51 -0.63 0.30
C PHE A 6 1.16 -0.59 -1.18
N ILE A 7 1.72 0.36 -1.90
CA ILE A 7 1.59 0.43 -3.34
C ILE A 7 2.97 0.24 -3.95
N GLY A 8 3.13 -0.82 -4.72
CA GLY A 8 4.42 -1.22 -5.25
C GLY A 8 5.14 -2.16 -4.29
N LEU A 9 5.24 -3.42 -4.67
CA LEU A 9 5.79 -4.49 -3.85
C LEU A 9 7.10 -5.05 -4.43
N GLY A 10 7.98 -4.13 -4.86
CA GLY A 10 9.33 -4.53 -5.24
C GLY A 10 10.13 -4.96 -4.02
N ASN A 11 11.44 -5.08 -4.17
CA ASN A 11 12.28 -5.59 -3.09
C ASN A 11 12.07 -4.86 -1.76
N MET A 12 12.08 -3.54 -1.78
CA MET A 12 11.92 -2.76 -0.56
C MET A 12 10.49 -2.79 -0.04
N GLY A 13 9.49 -2.63 -0.92
CA GLY A 13 8.10 -2.65 -0.51
C GLY A 13 7.68 -3.99 0.07
N GLY A 14 8.09 -5.08 -0.58
CA GLY A 14 7.80 -6.42 -0.08
C GLY A 14 8.49 -6.71 1.24
N SER A 15 9.76 -6.28 1.38
CA SER A 15 10.50 -6.47 2.62
C SER A 15 9.86 -5.72 3.78
N LEU A 16 9.42 -4.47 3.53
CA LEU A 16 8.79 -3.68 4.57
C LEU A 16 7.44 -4.27 4.98
N ALA A 17 6.66 -4.76 4.02
CA ALA A 17 5.40 -5.41 4.32
C ALA A 17 5.59 -6.62 5.22
N ARG A 18 6.62 -7.42 4.94
CA ARG A 18 6.95 -8.59 5.78
C ARG A 18 7.39 -8.17 7.16
N LEU A 19 8.17 -7.10 7.27
CA LEU A 19 8.65 -6.60 8.55
C LEU A 19 7.49 -6.11 9.42
N VAL A 20 6.58 -5.33 8.84
CA VAL A 20 5.40 -4.84 9.55
C VAL A 20 4.52 -6.01 10.00
N ALA A 21 4.38 -7.03 9.15
CA ALA A 21 3.56 -8.19 9.46
C ALA A 21 4.11 -9.01 10.63
N GLN A 22 5.42 -8.95 10.90
CA GLN A 22 6.01 -9.69 12.01
C GLN A 22 5.45 -9.25 13.37
N ASP A 23 4.95 -8.03 13.46
CA ASP A 23 4.33 -7.54 14.69
C ASP A 23 3.03 -8.31 15.01
N GLY A 24 2.39 -8.86 14.00
CA GLY A 24 1.14 -9.61 14.19
C GLY A 24 -0.08 -8.73 14.41
N ARG A 25 0.07 -7.57 15.04
CA ARG A 25 -1.04 -6.67 15.32
C ARG A 25 -1.65 -6.06 14.05
N PHE A 26 -0.87 -5.97 12.99
CA PHE A 26 -1.29 -5.30 11.75
C PHE A 26 -1.62 -6.25 10.61
N ARG A 27 -1.53 -7.57 10.82
CA ARG A 27 -1.65 -8.54 9.72
C ARG A 27 -2.97 -8.44 8.96
N SER A 28 -4.08 -8.32 9.68
CA SER A 28 -5.40 -8.25 9.06
C SER A 28 -5.71 -6.89 8.47
N GLU A 29 -4.86 -5.91 8.70
CA GLU A 29 -5.06 -4.53 8.28
C GLU A 29 -4.13 -4.07 7.18
N LEU A 30 -3.34 -4.99 6.62
CA LEU A 30 -2.43 -4.68 5.53
C LEU A 30 -3.14 -4.77 4.19
N LEU A 31 -3.08 -3.69 3.41
CA LEU A 31 -3.65 -3.61 2.08
C LEU A 31 -2.50 -3.55 1.09
N LEU A 32 -2.46 -4.48 0.15
CA LEU A 32 -1.31 -4.65 -0.73
C LEU A 32 -1.72 -4.48 -2.19
N ALA A 33 -1.16 -3.48 -2.85
CA ALA A 33 -1.41 -3.23 -4.25
C ALA A 33 -0.10 -3.26 -5.03
N ASN A 34 -0.11 -3.90 -6.18
CA ASN A 34 1.05 -3.98 -7.05
C ASN A 34 0.59 -4.07 -8.49
N ARG A 35 1.40 -3.57 -9.41
CA ARG A 35 1.10 -3.66 -10.84
C ARG A 35 0.85 -5.10 -11.25
N SER A 36 1.67 -6.02 -10.75
CA SER A 36 1.42 -7.45 -10.91
C SER A 36 0.51 -7.91 -9.80
N ARG A 37 -0.72 -8.28 -10.14
CA ARG A 37 -1.69 -8.78 -9.18
C ARG A 37 -1.22 -10.07 -8.53
N ASP A 38 -0.57 -10.93 -9.31
CA ASP A 38 -0.05 -12.20 -8.79
C ASP A 38 0.95 -11.98 -7.66
N LYS A 39 1.80 -10.97 -7.80
CA LYS A 39 2.78 -10.66 -6.77
C LYS A 39 2.10 -10.13 -5.51
N ALA A 40 1.07 -9.30 -5.67
CA ALA A 40 0.31 -8.80 -4.53
C ALA A 40 -0.37 -9.94 -3.79
N GLU A 41 -0.96 -10.88 -4.52
CA GLU A 41 -1.62 -12.04 -3.92
C GLU A 41 -0.64 -12.92 -3.17
N LYS A 42 0.54 -13.13 -3.74
CA LYS A 42 1.57 -13.95 -3.13
C LYS A 42 2.05 -13.36 -1.80
N ILE A 43 2.35 -12.07 -1.80
CA ILE A 43 2.82 -11.40 -0.59
C ILE A 43 1.70 -11.31 0.43
N ALA A 44 0.47 -11.05 0.01
CA ALA A 44 -0.68 -11.00 0.91
C ALA A 44 -0.85 -12.34 1.64
N ALA A 45 -0.65 -13.45 0.94
CA ALA A 45 -0.74 -14.77 1.56
C ALA A 45 0.37 -14.97 2.60
N GLU A 46 1.57 -14.46 2.34
CA GLU A 46 2.68 -14.57 3.27
C GLU A 46 2.46 -13.75 4.54
N VAL A 47 1.95 -12.53 4.39
CA VAL A 47 1.85 -11.59 5.51
C VAL A 47 0.48 -11.55 6.17
N GLY A 48 -0.49 -12.23 5.62
CA GLY A 48 -1.84 -12.22 6.16
C GLY A 48 -2.63 -10.96 5.83
N GLY A 49 -2.24 -10.24 4.77
CA GLY A 49 -2.92 -9.04 4.32
C GLY A 49 -3.92 -9.32 3.21
N GLN A 50 -4.39 -8.26 2.56
CA GLN A 50 -5.35 -8.35 1.47
C GLN A 50 -4.79 -7.73 0.19
N PRO A 51 -4.83 -8.47 -0.93
CA PRO A 51 -4.45 -7.89 -2.21
C PRO A 51 -5.62 -7.02 -2.70
N VAL A 52 -5.34 -5.75 -3.00
CA VAL A 52 -6.38 -4.79 -3.40
C VAL A 52 -5.86 -3.92 -4.54
N SER A 53 -6.75 -3.09 -5.10
CA SER A 53 -6.36 -2.12 -6.11
C SER A 53 -5.74 -0.88 -5.47
N ASN A 54 -5.05 -0.08 -6.27
CA ASN A 54 -4.52 1.20 -5.82
C ASN A 54 -5.64 2.09 -5.27
N LYS A 55 -6.79 2.08 -5.92
CA LYS A 55 -7.93 2.89 -5.49
C LYS A 55 -8.38 2.50 -4.09
N GLU A 56 -8.43 1.23 -3.80
CA GLU A 56 -8.82 0.75 -2.48
C GLU A 56 -7.80 1.15 -1.40
N VAL A 57 -6.52 1.11 -1.74
CA VAL A 57 -5.48 1.57 -0.80
C VAL A 57 -5.70 3.04 -0.47
N PHE A 58 -5.86 3.89 -1.49
CA PHE A 58 -6.06 5.32 -1.27
C PHE A 58 -7.37 5.62 -0.53
N ALA A 59 -8.40 4.82 -0.73
CA ALA A 59 -9.69 5.04 -0.10
C ALA A 59 -9.72 4.59 1.37
N GLN A 60 -8.97 3.57 1.73
CA GLN A 60 -9.11 2.91 3.02
C GLN A 60 -7.91 3.02 3.96
N ALA A 61 -6.69 3.10 3.43
CA ALA A 61 -5.51 3.10 4.28
C ALA A 61 -5.29 4.46 4.94
N GLU A 62 -4.78 4.45 6.15
CA GLU A 62 -4.42 5.66 6.88
C GLU A 62 -2.96 6.02 6.69
N VAL A 63 -2.13 5.00 6.49
CA VAL A 63 -0.70 5.17 6.17
C VAL A 63 -0.45 4.37 4.91
N ILE A 64 0.18 4.98 3.92
CA ILE A 64 0.49 4.32 2.65
C ILE A 64 1.98 4.44 2.36
N PHE A 65 2.61 3.29 2.16
CA PHE A 65 4.00 3.23 1.73
C PHE A 65 4.04 3.11 0.22
N LEU A 66 4.69 4.06 -0.44
CA LEU A 66 4.80 4.10 -1.90
C LEU A 66 6.15 3.55 -2.34
N GLY A 67 6.13 2.34 -2.88
CA GLY A 67 7.32 1.67 -3.39
C GLY A 67 7.43 1.80 -4.90
N ILE A 68 7.23 3.01 -5.43
CA ILE A 68 7.31 3.31 -6.84
C ILE A 68 8.37 4.37 -7.07
N LYS A 69 8.77 4.55 -8.34
CA LYS A 69 9.78 5.56 -8.68
C LYS A 69 9.24 6.97 -8.48
N PRO A 70 10.07 7.91 -8.01
CA PRO A 70 9.62 9.30 -7.78
C PRO A 70 8.95 9.93 -9.00
N ALA A 71 9.41 9.60 -10.21
CA ALA A 71 8.82 10.13 -11.43
C ALA A 71 7.37 9.71 -11.64
N GLN A 72 6.94 8.65 -10.97
CA GLN A 72 5.58 8.13 -11.08
C GLN A 72 4.63 8.68 -10.03
N PHE A 73 5.15 9.37 -9.00
CA PHE A 73 4.34 9.87 -7.89
C PHE A 73 3.28 10.85 -8.36
N ALA A 74 3.66 11.84 -9.15
CA ALA A 74 2.73 12.88 -9.57
C ALA A 74 1.58 12.30 -10.40
N ASP A 75 1.91 11.38 -11.32
CA ASP A 75 0.90 10.75 -12.15
C ASP A 75 -0.06 9.89 -11.33
N LEU A 76 0.49 9.13 -10.37
CA LEU A 76 -0.32 8.29 -9.51
C LEU A 76 -1.27 9.12 -8.64
N LEU A 77 -0.76 10.18 -8.03
CA LEU A 77 -1.58 11.03 -7.17
C LEU A 77 -2.64 11.77 -7.96
N ALA A 78 -2.31 12.22 -9.19
CA ALA A 78 -3.27 12.88 -10.05
C ALA A 78 -4.40 11.92 -10.47
N GLU A 79 -4.07 10.67 -10.75
CA GLU A 79 -5.04 9.66 -11.16
C GLU A 79 -6.12 9.43 -10.08
N TYR A 80 -5.72 9.51 -8.82
CA TYR A 80 -6.62 9.24 -7.70
C TYR A 80 -6.98 10.48 -6.90
N GLN A 81 -6.85 11.66 -7.51
CA GLN A 81 -7.10 12.93 -6.83
C GLN A 81 -8.48 12.99 -6.17
N GLU A 82 -9.53 12.54 -6.84
CA GLU A 82 -10.87 12.59 -6.29
C GLU A 82 -11.01 11.75 -5.01
N VAL A 83 -10.37 10.59 -5.00
CA VAL A 83 -10.40 9.72 -3.82
C VAL A 83 -9.64 10.40 -2.68
N LEU A 84 -8.48 10.97 -2.98
CA LEU A 84 -7.63 11.61 -1.97
C LEU A 84 -8.28 12.86 -1.36
N GLU A 85 -9.01 13.64 -2.16
CA GLU A 85 -9.67 14.83 -1.68
C GLU A 85 -10.73 14.55 -0.61
N LYS A 86 -11.26 13.33 -0.61
CA LYS A 86 -12.28 12.93 0.37
C LYS A 86 -11.67 12.43 1.68
N ARG A 87 -10.34 12.32 1.75
CA ARG A 87 -9.67 11.82 2.94
C ARG A 87 -9.32 12.97 3.89
N GLU A 88 -9.74 12.83 5.14
CA GLU A 88 -9.45 13.85 6.17
C GLU A 88 -8.01 13.77 6.66
N SER A 89 -7.48 12.57 6.73
CA SER A 89 -6.14 12.35 7.25
C SER A 89 -5.51 11.16 6.53
N LEU A 90 -4.33 11.38 5.97
CA LEU A 90 -3.62 10.35 5.23
C LEU A 90 -2.12 10.67 5.23
N LEU A 91 -1.32 9.69 5.61
CA LEU A 91 0.14 9.82 5.58
C LEU A 91 0.70 9.00 4.43
N LEU A 92 1.44 9.66 3.54
CA LEU A 92 2.11 9.00 2.42
C LEU A 92 3.61 8.97 2.71
N ILE A 93 4.20 7.80 2.64
CA ILE A 93 5.62 7.61 2.89
C ILE A 93 6.28 7.05 1.64
N SER A 94 7.22 7.81 1.08
CA SER A 94 7.98 7.35 -0.08
C SER A 94 9.11 6.42 0.37
N MET A 95 9.28 5.32 -0.35
CA MET A 95 10.39 4.39 -0.12
C MET A 95 11.44 4.48 -1.22
N ALA A 96 11.32 5.46 -2.08
CA ALA A 96 12.28 5.66 -3.17
C ALA A 96 13.48 6.47 -2.71
#